data_3884f98d48428718309ee9c2374e55d5
#
_entry.id   3884f98d48428718309ee9c2374e55d5
#
_cell.length_a   1.000
_cell.length_b   1.000
_cell.length_c   1.000
_cell.angle_alpha   90.00
_cell.angle_beta   90.00
_cell.angle_gamma   90.00
#
_symmetry.space_group_name_H-M   'P 1'
#
loop_
_entity.id
_entity.type
_entity.pdbx_description
1 polymer ?
#
loop_
_entity_poly.entity_id
_entity_poly.type
_entity_poly.pdbx_seq_one_letter_code
_entity_poly.pdbx_strand_id
1 'polypeptide(L)'
;MFTNIIKIKISLKSMLQEFNPCIPEYINDVCKGRCCDGSSGLMVTIHETEIDKYKKFGIKIKDNFIVSDNNKCPFKINNLCSIHNDKPFGCKASPFTLSKNDVLIVRNRYRLLKCYKNKTEKSKPVYIVHRWSLEQIFGKNEVDKLIKYIESGKQNIYLSLSKEKYYMLKDNDKYKRIKK
;
A
#
# COMPACT_ATOMS: atom_id res chain seq x y z
N MET A 1 -26.49 15.68 3.05
CA MET A 1 -25.04 15.46 2.82
C MET A 1 -24.90 14.32 1.85
N PHE A 2 -24.52 14.57 0.60
CA PHE A 2 -24.26 13.51 -0.37
C PHE A 2 -22.93 12.84 0.04
N THR A 3 -22.99 11.65 0.58
CA THR A 3 -21.80 10.84 0.85
C THR A 3 -21.15 10.50 -0.50
N ASN A 4 -20.04 11.17 -0.80
CA ASN A 4 -19.22 10.93 -2.00
C ASN A 4 -18.53 9.54 -1.88
N ILE A 5 -19.32 8.47 -2.01
CA ILE A 5 -18.86 7.07 -1.92
C ILE A 5 -18.77 6.49 -3.34
N ILE A 6 -17.68 5.82 -3.62
CA ILE A 6 -17.44 5.09 -4.87
C ILE A 6 -17.40 3.59 -4.55
N LYS A 7 -18.01 2.76 -5.39
CA LYS A 7 -17.93 1.29 -5.30
C LYS A 7 -16.71 0.81 -6.07
N ILE A 8 -15.79 0.15 -5.38
CA ILE A 8 -14.55 -0.38 -5.95
C ILE A 8 -14.65 -1.91 -6.06
N LYS A 9 -14.46 -2.43 -7.26
CA LYS A 9 -14.35 -3.87 -7.49
C LYS A 9 -13.03 -4.40 -6.91
N ILE A 10 -13.10 -5.53 -6.22
CA ILE A 10 -11.95 -6.18 -5.61
C ILE A 10 -11.50 -7.36 -6.48
N SER A 11 -10.22 -7.43 -6.81
CA SER A 11 -9.65 -8.59 -7.50
C SER A 11 -9.46 -9.75 -6.54
N LEU A 12 -10.34 -10.74 -6.58
CA LEU A 12 -10.21 -11.95 -5.75
C LEU A 12 -8.86 -12.65 -6.00
N LYS A 13 -8.44 -12.75 -7.27
CA LYS A 13 -7.11 -13.29 -7.64
C LYS A 13 -5.97 -12.57 -6.94
N SER A 14 -6.06 -11.25 -6.78
CA SER A 14 -5.05 -10.48 -6.05
C SER A 14 -5.13 -10.70 -4.54
N MET A 15 -6.34 -10.77 -3.98
CA MET A 15 -6.53 -10.97 -2.55
C MET A 15 -6.02 -12.33 -2.05
N LEU A 16 -6.11 -13.36 -2.89
CA LEU A 16 -5.65 -14.72 -2.57
C LEU A 16 -4.14 -14.94 -2.80
N GLN A 17 -3.41 -13.92 -3.30
CA GLN A 17 -1.95 -14.03 -3.38
C GLN A 17 -1.34 -14.13 -1.98
N GLU A 18 -0.46 -15.09 -1.79
CA GLU A 18 0.17 -15.32 -0.50
C GLU A 18 1.43 -14.47 -0.32
N PHE A 19 1.59 -13.97 0.89
CA PHE A 19 2.74 -13.20 1.35
C PHE A 19 3.20 -13.71 2.72
N ASN A 20 4.50 -13.60 2.98
CA ASN A 20 5.00 -13.75 4.34
C ASN A 20 4.54 -12.57 5.20
N PRO A 21 4.37 -12.77 6.51
CA PRO A 21 3.93 -11.71 7.42
C PRO A 21 4.93 -10.55 7.46
N CYS A 22 4.40 -9.34 7.48
CA CYS A 22 5.19 -8.10 7.59
C CYS A 22 5.41 -7.77 9.07
N ILE A 23 6.16 -8.64 9.76
CA ILE A 23 6.54 -8.51 11.18
C ILE A 23 8.02 -8.15 11.32
N PRO A 24 8.45 -7.51 12.44
CA PRO A 24 9.82 -7.05 12.62
C PRO A 24 10.87 -8.12 12.39
N GLU A 25 10.65 -9.33 12.88
CA GLU A 25 11.58 -10.46 12.76
C GLU A 25 11.83 -10.80 11.28
N TYR A 26 10.75 -10.99 10.49
CA TYR A 26 10.88 -11.29 9.07
C TYR A 26 11.47 -10.12 8.28
N ILE A 27 11.12 -8.88 8.67
CA ILE A 27 11.68 -7.67 8.04
C ILE A 27 13.18 -7.62 8.27
N ASN A 28 13.64 -7.83 9.50
CA ASN A 28 15.06 -7.74 9.85
C ASN A 28 15.89 -8.91 9.31
N ASP A 29 15.34 -10.11 9.31
CA ASP A 29 16.13 -11.30 8.94
C ASP A 29 16.12 -11.54 7.42
N VAL A 30 14.99 -11.32 6.74
CA VAL A 30 14.78 -11.77 5.37
C VAL A 30 14.64 -10.62 4.38
N CYS A 31 13.60 -9.79 4.52
CA CYS A 31 13.25 -8.83 3.46
C CYS A 31 14.01 -7.49 3.56
N LYS A 32 14.58 -7.17 4.71
CA LYS A 32 15.33 -5.93 4.97
C LYS A 32 14.56 -4.66 4.64
N GLY A 33 13.22 -4.70 4.71
CA GLY A 33 12.36 -3.56 4.40
C GLY A 33 12.51 -3.03 2.96
N ARG A 34 12.79 -3.90 1.98
CA ARG A 34 13.04 -3.49 0.58
C ARG A 34 11.87 -2.81 -0.12
N CYS A 35 10.66 -2.94 0.39
CA CYS A 35 9.52 -2.17 -0.09
C CYS A 35 9.70 -0.64 0.10
N CYS A 36 10.59 -0.24 1.02
CA CYS A 36 10.96 1.16 1.29
C CYS A 36 12.23 1.62 0.55
N ASP A 37 12.83 0.77 -0.30
CA ASP A 37 14.00 1.14 -1.08
C ASP A 37 13.56 1.64 -2.48
N GLY A 38 14.13 2.75 -2.93
CA GLY A 38 13.91 3.32 -4.26
C GLY A 38 15.07 3.04 -5.19
N SER A 39 14.81 2.98 -6.49
CA SER A 39 15.86 2.80 -7.51
C SER A 39 16.34 4.12 -8.15
N SER A 40 15.65 5.23 -7.88
CA SER A 40 15.88 6.51 -8.56
C SER A 40 15.95 7.72 -7.62
N GLY A 41 16.16 7.49 -6.31
CA GLY A 41 16.13 8.55 -5.30
C GLY A 41 14.72 9.06 -4.96
N LEU A 42 13.69 8.65 -5.70
CA LEU A 42 12.30 9.01 -5.44
C LEU A 42 11.60 7.84 -4.77
N MET A 43 11.17 8.03 -3.53
CA MET A 43 10.71 6.94 -2.68
C MET A 43 9.22 6.73 -2.74
N VAL A 44 8.47 7.64 -2.18
CA VAL A 44 7.05 7.49 -1.92
C VAL A 44 6.31 8.70 -2.44
N THR A 45 5.21 8.46 -3.13
CA THR A 45 4.28 9.53 -3.49
C THR A 45 3.57 10.02 -2.23
N ILE A 46 3.56 11.33 -2.03
CA ILE A 46 2.78 12.01 -1.02
C ILE A 46 1.60 12.67 -1.74
N HIS A 47 0.40 12.49 -1.24
CA HIS A 47 -0.74 13.23 -1.73
C HIS A 47 -0.58 14.72 -1.38
N GLU A 48 -1.07 15.62 -2.23
CA GLU A 48 -0.93 17.07 -2.02
C GLU A 48 -1.45 17.54 -0.65
N THR A 49 -2.53 16.93 -0.15
CA THR A 49 -3.10 17.22 1.17
C THR A 49 -2.20 16.80 2.35
N GLU A 50 -1.20 15.96 2.10
CA GLU A 50 -0.25 15.47 3.11
C GLU A 50 1.09 16.22 3.08
N ILE A 51 1.37 17.03 2.05
CA ILE A 51 2.70 17.67 1.81
C ILE A 51 3.16 18.47 3.02
N ASP A 52 2.30 19.33 3.56
CA ASP A 52 2.68 20.22 4.66
C ASP A 52 2.98 19.45 5.96
N LYS A 53 2.31 18.32 6.17
CA LYS A 53 2.63 17.41 7.28
C LYS A 53 4.08 16.93 7.17
N TYR A 54 4.51 16.50 5.98
CA TYR A 54 5.85 15.90 5.82
C TYR A 54 6.97 16.92 5.67
N LYS A 55 6.69 18.13 5.16
CA LYS A 55 7.65 19.24 5.19
C LYS A 55 8.10 19.58 6.62
N LYS A 56 7.21 19.48 7.61
CA LYS A 56 7.54 19.71 9.03
C LYS A 56 8.60 18.75 9.58
N PHE A 57 8.79 17.59 8.96
CA PHE A 57 9.87 16.65 9.32
C PHE A 57 11.22 16.97 8.64
N GLY A 58 11.35 18.13 7.97
CA GLY A 58 12.59 18.53 7.30
C GLY A 58 12.93 17.72 6.03
N ILE A 59 11.94 17.01 5.46
CA ILE A 59 12.17 16.15 4.30
C ILE A 59 12.07 16.94 3.00
N LYS A 60 12.94 16.63 2.05
CA LYS A 60 12.85 17.15 0.69
C LYS A 60 11.69 16.45 -0.05
N ILE A 61 10.75 17.25 -0.57
CA ILE A 61 9.65 16.77 -1.42
C ILE A 61 9.82 17.43 -2.79
N LYS A 62 9.83 16.61 -3.84
CA LYS A 62 9.89 17.05 -5.24
C LYS A 62 8.81 16.31 -6.02
N ASP A 63 8.00 17.05 -6.79
CA ASP A 63 6.94 16.49 -7.63
C ASP A 63 6.03 15.49 -6.88
N ASN A 64 5.68 15.82 -5.64
CA ASN A 64 4.92 14.97 -4.71
C ASN A 64 5.61 13.67 -4.31
N PHE A 65 6.95 13.59 -4.42
CA PHE A 65 7.73 12.45 -3.92
C PHE A 65 8.65 12.88 -2.78
N ILE A 66 8.80 11.99 -1.80
CA ILE A 66 9.92 12.06 -0.87
C ILE A 66 11.21 11.81 -1.66
N VAL A 67 12.17 12.71 -1.53
CA VAL A 67 13.49 12.59 -2.15
C VAL A 67 14.47 11.98 -1.16
N SER A 68 15.32 11.08 -1.64
CA SER A 68 16.40 10.48 -0.85
C SER A 68 17.68 10.45 -1.67
N ASP A 69 18.78 10.88 -1.07
CA ASP A 69 20.08 10.93 -1.73
C ASP A 69 20.74 9.54 -1.87
N ASN A 70 20.32 8.57 -1.06
CA ASN A 70 20.92 7.22 -0.98
C ASN A 70 19.95 6.10 -1.38
N ASN A 71 18.88 6.39 -2.09
CA ASN A 71 17.83 5.44 -2.51
C ASN A 71 17.14 4.72 -1.35
N LYS A 72 17.25 5.22 -0.12
CA LYS A 72 16.57 4.68 1.05
C LYS A 72 15.58 5.71 1.60
N CYS A 73 14.44 5.24 2.06
CA CYS A 73 13.47 6.11 2.72
C CYS A 73 14.11 6.79 3.94
N PRO A 74 14.01 8.11 4.11
CA PRO A 74 14.59 8.82 5.25
C PRO A 74 14.00 8.37 6.60
N PHE A 75 12.82 7.77 6.58
CA PHE A 75 12.18 7.21 7.77
C PHE A 75 12.51 5.73 8.02
N LYS A 76 13.38 5.13 7.19
CA LYS A 76 13.80 3.73 7.39
C LYS A 76 14.98 3.66 8.35
N ILE A 77 14.72 3.22 9.57
CA ILE A 77 15.73 3.01 10.61
C ILE A 77 15.78 1.51 10.93
N ASN A 78 16.95 0.89 10.88
CA ASN A 78 17.14 -0.54 11.15
C ASN A 78 16.11 -1.42 10.42
N ASN A 79 15.92 -1.18 9.12
CA ASN A 79 14.94 -1.84 8.23
C ASN A 79 13.47 -1.57 8.54
N LEU A 80 13.13 -0.88 9.59
CA LEU A 80 11.76 -0.56 10.00
C LEU A 80 11.40 0.89 9.70
N CYS A 81 10.10 1.18 9.62
CA CYS A 81 9.59 2.54 9.42
C CYS A 81 9.44 3.25 10.78
N SER A 82 10.21 4.32 11.03
CA SER A 82 10.16 5.09 12.28
C SER A 82 8.85 5.85 12.47
N ILE A 83 8.11 6.11 11.39
CA ILE A 83 6.81 6.78 11.40
C ILE A 83 5.67 5.81 11.00
N HIS A 84 5.71 4.56 11.48
CA HIS A 84 4.80 3.51 10.98
C HIS A 84 3.33 3.92 10.98
N ASN A 85 2.83 4.52 12.07
CA ASN A 85 1.43 4.95 12.19
C ASN A 85 1.13 6.24 11.42
N ASP A 86 2.14 7.08 11.22
CA ASP A 86 2.06 8.39 10.57
C ASP A 86 2.55 8.43 9.14
N LYS A 87 2.88 7.27 8.56
CA LYS A 87 3.38 7.16 7.19
C LYS A 87 2.38 7.68 6.16
N PRO A 88 2.84 8.15 4.98
CA PRO A 88 1.98 8.63 3.90
C PRO A 88 0.93 7.62 3.50
N PHE A 89 -0.23 8.10 3.03
CA PHE A 89 -1.32 7.22 2.59
C PHE A 89 -0.86 6.20 1.55
N GLY A 90 0.00 6.58 0.60
CA GLY A 90 0.57 5.66 -0.37
C GLY A 90 1.36 4.50 0.25
N CYS A 91 2.02 4.72 1.40
CA CYS A 91 2.65 3.68 2.20
C CYS A 91 1.63 2.87 3.00
N LYS A 92 0.63 3.54 3.60
CA LYS A 92 -0.44 2.88 4.35
C LYS A 92 -1.23 1.93 3.46
N ALA A 93 -1.54 2.34 2.23
CA ALA A 93 -2.28 1.54 1.27
C ALA A 93 -1.46 0.38 0.66
N SER A 94 -0.13 0.40 0.77
CA SER A 94 0.71 -0.65 0.20
C SER A 94 0.44 -2.02 0.85
N PRO A 95 0.37 -3.10 0.06
CA PRO A 95 0.79 -3.25 -1.35
C PRO A 95 -0.29 -2.94 -2.40
N PHE A 96 -1.43 -2.41 -2.02
CA PHE A 96 -2.61 -2.25 -2.90
C PHE A 96 -2.53 -0.99 -3.78
N THR A 97 -3.24 -1.06 -4.90
CA THR A 97 -3.44 0.04 -5.84
C THR A 97 -4.68 -0.21 -6.69
N LEU A 98 -5.16 0.80 -7.43
CA LEU A 98 -6.19 0.63 -8.44
C LEU A 98 -5.57 0.29 -9.80
N SER A 99 -6.15 -0.66 -10.51
CA SER A 99 -5.85 -0.92 -11.92
C SER A 99 -6.37 0.21 -12.81
N LYS A 100 -6.11 0.13 -14.13
CA LYS A 100 -6.68 1.06 -15.11
C LYS A 100 -8.22 1.06 -15.12
N ASN A 101 -8.84 -0.06 -14.75
CA ASN A 101 -10.29 -0.25 -14.72
C ASN A 101 -10.88 -0.08 -13.31
N ASP A 102 -10.17 0.65 -12.44
CA ASP A 102 -10.58 0.92 -11.06
C ASP A 102 -10.88 -0.33 -10.22
N VAL A 103 -10.15 -1.42 -10.50
CA VAL A 103 -10.19 -2.65 -9.69
C VAL A 103 -9.04 -2.62 -8.69
N LEU A 104 -9.30 -2.89 -7.40
CA LEU A 104 -8.25 -3.02 -6.41
C LEU A 104 -7.42 -4.27 -6.66
N ILE A 105 -6.14 -4.10 -6.79
CA ILE A 105 -5.15 -5.15 -7.05
C ILE A 105 -3.91 -4.99 -6.16
N VAL A 106 -3.11 -6.02 -6.05
CA VAL A 106 -1.74 -5.94 -5.54
C VAL A 106 -0.82 -5.39 -6.63
N ARG A 107 -0.01 -4.39 -6.29
CA ARG A 107 0.97 -3.79 -7.22
C ARG A 107 1.97 -4.83 -7.71
N ASN A 108 2.20 -4.90 -9.02
CA ASN A 108 3.10 -5.88 -9.64
C ASN A 108 4.51 -5.88 -9.04
N ARG A 109 5.05 -4.72 -8.63
CA ARG A 109 6.39 -4.63 -8.03
C ARG A 109 6.55 -5.48 -6.76
N TYR A 110 5.47 -5.72 -6.00
CA TYR A 110 5.53 -6.53 -4.78
C TYR A 110 5.79 -8.00 -5.06
N ARG A 111 5.46 -8.48 -6.27
CA ARG A 111 5.79 -9.85 -6.73
C ARG A 111 7.29 -10.07 -6.89
N LEU A 112 8.10 -9.01 -6.93
CA LEU A 112 9.55 -9.08 -7.00
C LEU A 112 10.22 -9.13 -5.62
N LEU A 113 9.46 -8.87 -4.56
CA LEU A 113 9.98 -8.84 -3.20
C LEU A 113 10.07 -10.24 -2.60
N LYS A 114 11.02 -10.41 -1.67
CA LYS A 114 11.22 -11.68 -0.96
C LYS A 114 9.98 -12.15 -0.19
N CYS A 115 9.20 -11.22 0.38
CA CYS A 115 7.96 -11.55 1.09
C CYS A 115 6.91 -12.23 0.20
N TYR A 116 6.97 -12.06 -1.12
CA TYR A 116 6.12 -12.77 -2.08
C TYR A 116 6.81 -14.00 -2.68
N LYS A 117 8.11 -13.88 -3.04
CA LYS A 117 8.84 -14.94 -3.75
C LYS A 117 9.17 -16.13 -2.86
N ASN A 118 9.62 -15.86 -1.64
CA ASN A 118 10.11 -16.90 -0.72
C ASN A 118 8.97 -17.31 0.21
N LYS A 119 8.08 -18.19 -0.26
CA LYS A 119 6.99 -18.72 0.55
C LYS A 119 7.52 -19.54 1.72
N THR A 120 6.86 -19.42 2.85
CA THR A 120 7.10 -20.22 4.06
C THR A 120 5.76 -20.75 4.58
N GLU A 121 5.79 -21.63 5.55
CA GLU A 121 4.60 -22.12 6.26
C GLU A 121 3.77 -20.99 6.91
N LYS A 122 4.42 -19.84 7.19
CA LYS A 122 3.76 -18.63 7.73
C LYS A 122 3.10 -17.77 6.66
N SER A 123 3.28 -18.09 5.37
CA SER A 123 2.66 -17.34 4.27
C SER A 123 1.13 -17.48 4.33
N LYS A 124 0.44 -16.36 4.16
CA LYS A 124 -1.03 -16.28 4.15
C LYS A 124 -1.50 -15.36 3.04
N PRO A 125 -2.77 -15.46 2.62
CA PRO A 125 -3.36 -14.54 1.65
C PRO A 125 -3.14 -13.07 2.03
N VAL A 126 -2.92 -12.23 1.02
CA VAL A 126 -2.57 -10.81 1.23
C VAL A 126 -3.62 -10.05 2.02
N TYR A 127 -4.91 -10.40 1.89
CA TYR A 127 -5.99 -9.77 2.64
C TYR A 127 -5.88 -10.03 4.16
N ILE A 128 -5.23 -11.12 4.56
CA ILE A 128 -4.92 -11.43 5.96
C ILE A 128 -3.64 -10.68 6.38
N VAL A 129 -2.54 -10.87 5.64
CA VAL A 129 -1.22 -10.30 5.99
C VAL A 129 -1.23 -8.76 5.99
N HIS A 130 -1.95 -8.16 5.04
CA HIS A 130 -2.07 -6.72 4.89
C HIS A 130 -3.47 -6.18 5.23
N ARG A 131 -4.17 -6.84 6.16
CA ARG A 131 -5.47 -6.40 6.65
C ARG A 131 -5.43 -4.95 7.11
N TRP A 132 -4.42 -4.55 7.87
CA TRP A 132 -4.26 -3.17 8.32
C TRP A 132 -4.24 -2.17 7.16
N SER A 133 -3.55 -2.49 6.06
CA SER A 133 -3.52 -1.62 4.88
C SER A 133 -4.88 -1.50 4.21
N LEU A 134 -5.65 -2.59 4.15
CA LEU A 134 -7.04 -2.56 3.65
C LEU A 134 -7.92 -1.71 4.57
N GLU A 135 -7.75 -1.79 5.88
CA GLU A 135 -8.49 -0.97 6.85
C GLU A 135 -8.14 0.52 6.72
N GLN A 136 -6.90 0.87 6.38
CA GLN A 136 -6.54 2.27 6.07
C GLN A 136 -7.24 2.79 4.80
N ILE A 137 -7.46 1.92 3.82
CA ILE A 137 -8.16 2.26 2.58
C ILE A 137 -9.68 2.34 2.81
N PHE A 138 -10.29 1.26 3.25
CA PHE A 138 -11.75 1.09 3.26
C PHE A 138 -12.42 1.31 4.63
N GLY A 139 -11.65 1.26 5.70
CA GLY A 139 -12.15 1.18 7.07
C GLY A 139 -12.48 -0.26 7.50
N LYS A 140 -12.49 -0.48 8.82
CA LYS A 140 -12.64 -1.81 9.43
C LYS A 140 -13.89 -2.54 8.96
N ASN A 141 -15.05 -1.87 8.96
CA ASN A 141 -16.33 -2.51 8.62
C ASN A 141 -16.37 -3.07 7.19
N GLU A 142 -15.82 -2.33 6.22
CA GLU A 142 -15.76 -2.80 4.83
C GLU A 142 -14.75 -3.95 4.67
N VAL A 143 -13.66 -3.95 5.45
CA VAL A 143 -12.70 -5.07 5.44
C VAL A 143 -13.29 -6.32 6.08
N ASP A 144 -14.05 -6.20 7.16
CA ASP A 144 -14.77 -7.33 7.76
C ASP A 144 -15.78 -7.95 6.77
N LYS A 145 -16.47 -7.11 5.98
CA LYS A 145 -17.34 -7.58 4.88
C LYS A 145 -16.52 -8.30 3.79
N LEU A 146 -15.34 -7.75 3.41
CA LEU A 146 -14.46 -8.38 2.44
C LEU A 146 -14.10 -9.80 2.85
N ILE A 147 -13.68 -9.98 4.10
CA ILE A 147 -13.28 -11.27 4.65
C ILE A 147 -14.44 -12.26 4.56
N LYS A 148 -15.62 -11.86 5.07
CA LYS A 148 -16.84 -12.69 4.99
C LYS A 148 -17.21 -13.08 3.54
N TYR A 149 -17.05 -12.15 2.59
CA TYR A 149 -17.35 -12.43 1.19
C TYR A 149 -16.34 -13.42 0.57
N ILE A 150 -15.06 -13.31 0.90
CA ILE A 150 -14.05 -14.25 0.43
C ILE A 150 -14.31 -15.65 1.03
N GLU A 151 -14.55 -15.74 2.33
CA GLU A 151 -14.82 -16.99 3.05
C GLU A 151 -16.11 -17.68 2.56
N SER A 152 -17.13 -16.90 2.16
CA SER A 152 -18.36 -17.42 1.56
C SER A 152 -18.23 -17.80 0.08
N GLY A 153 -17.07 -17.65 -0.53
CA GLY A 153 -16.83 -17.97 -1.94
C GLY A 153 -17.43 -16.97 -2.95
N LYS A 154 -17.78 -15.75 -2.51
CA LYS A 154 -18.36 -14.72 -3.37
C LYS A 154 -17.35 -14.27 -4.44
N GLN A 155 -17.74 -14.35 -5.72
CA GLN A 155 -16.86 -14.05 -6.85
C GLN A 155 -16.76 -12.55 -7.19
N ASN A 156 -17.88 -11.83 -7.13
CA ASN A 156 -17.93 -10.40 -7.45
C ASN A 156 -18.06 -9.58 -6.17
N ILE A 157 -16.93 -9.05 -5.71
CA ILE A 157 -16.86 -8.28 -4.47
C ILE A 157 -16.66 -6.81 -4.81
N TYR A 158 -17.50 -5.95 -4.19
CA TYR A 158 -17.41 -4.51 -4.25
C TYR A 158 -17.40 -3.93 -2.84
N LEU A 159 -16.49 -3.00 -2.57
CA LEU A 159 -16.39 -2.28 -1.30
C LEU A 159 -16.64 -0.79 -1.51
N SER A 160 -17.13 -0.15 -0.47
CA SER A 160 -17.36 1.30 -0.43
C SER A 160 -16.06 2.03 -0.11
N LEU A 161 -15.73 3.04 -0.89
CA LEU A 161 -14.55 3.88 -0.70
C LEU A 161 -14.94 5.36 -0.78
N SER A 162 -14.43 6.19 0.11
CA SER A 162 -14.63 7.64 -0.01
C SER A 162 -13.93 8.17 -1.28
N LYS A 163 -14.52 9.18 -1.89
CA LYS A 163 -14.00 9.82 -3.11
C LYS A 163 -12.58 10.36 -2.91
N GLU A 164 -12.30 10.92 -1.74
CA GLU A 164 -10.96 11.39 -1.36
C GLU A 164 -9.92 10.25 -1.44
N LYS A 165 -10.14 9.14 -0.74
CA LYS A 165 -9.23 7.99 -0.74
C LYS A 165 -9.12 7.32 -2.10
N TYR A 166 -10.19 7.34 -2.91
CA TYR A 166 -10.15 6.88 -4.29
C TYR A 166 -9.13 7.66 -5.11
N TYR A 167 -9.16 8.99 -5.03
CA TYR A 167 -8.18 9.83 -5.74
C TYR A 167 -6.77 9.64 -5.20
N MET A 168 -6.59 9.56 -3.88
CA MET A 168 -5.29 9.26 -3.27
C MET A 168 -4.70 7.92 -3.77
N LEU A 169 -5.52 6.88 -3.94
CA LEU A 169 -5.06 5.61 -4.53
C LEU A 169 -4.71 5.74 -6.01
N LYS A 170 -5.51 6.49 -6.76
CA LYS A 170 -5.35 6.68 -8.21
C LYS A 170 -4.13 7.52 -8.54
N ASP A 171 -3.90 8.58 -7.80
CA ASP A 171 -2.77 9.50 -7.99
C ASP A 171 -1.43 8.85 -7.62
N ASN A 172 -1.40 7.92 -6.67
CA ASN A 172 -0.20 7.14 -6.36
C ASN A 172 0.43 6.45 -7.58
N ASP A 173 -0.33 6.14 -8.61
CA ASP A 173 0.17 5.53 -9.86
C ASP A 173 0.38 6.54 -10.99
N LYS A 174 -0.27 7.71 -10.94
CA LYS A 174 -0.19 8.76 -11.97
C LYS A 174 1.23 9.34 -12.07
N TYR A 175 1.84 9.63 -10.95
CA TYR A 175 3.20 10.21 -10.88
C TYR A 175 4.31 9.23 -11.33
N LYS A 176 4.06 7.92 -11.32
CA LYS A 176 5.02 6.93 -11.83
C LYS A 176 5.06 6.83 -13.35
N ARG A 177 4.03 7.32 -14.06
CA ARG A 177 3.94 7.27 -15.52
C ARG A 177 4.65 8.43 -16.22
N ILE A 178 4.97 9.50 -15.50
CA ILE A 178 5.61 10.71 -16.05
C ILE A 178 7.13 10.51 -16.25
N LYS A 179 7.69 9.39 -15.76
CA LYS A 179 9.14 9.09 -15.86
C LYS A 179 9.44 7.84 -16.70
N LYS A 180 8.85 7.76 -17.89
CA LYS A 180 9.36 6.90 -18.96
C LYS A 180 9.85 7.75 -20.10
#